data_6da5809aee753de2d2e49c72c85c427e
#
_entry.id   6da5809aee753de2d2e49c72c85c427e
#
_cell.length_a   1.000
_cell.length_b   1.000
_cell.length_c   1.000
_cell.angle_alpha   90.00
_cell.angle_beta   90.00
_cell.angle_gamma   90.00
#
_symmetry.space_group_name_H-M   'P 1'
#
loop_
_entity.id
_entity.type
_entity.pdbx_description
1 polymer ?
#
loop_
_entity_poly.entity_id
_entity_poly.type
_entity_poly.pdbx_seq_one_letter_code
_entity_poly.pdbx_strand_id
1 'polypeptide(L)'
;MKPTHLLTGLLVCLSYFACTQNCRAQTSKIAIVSIADTTFIHQHLGLTAFTNFVDTLHLNFSMIDRMEKTLHTYLDPGYTVTVVQLPDSVLKVKNGFFSAARTKKIKQWIKNSKDVYDIVIVIDNMGLSENERLMRSNTSGLLSRMSYISYYSTISCFAYRTSNLKELEYYNQGQLVKPVKNFKLPENKRSFTPEMINLLYNGFKNYLDGRVEYFLTKTYLIPQDKIDAIKGESVVGKQE
;
A
#
# COMPACT_ATOMS: atom_id res chain seq x y z
N MET A 1 -32.99 -51.19 -28.88
CA MET A 1 -32.32 -50.37 -27.82
C MET A 1 -33.39 -49.71 -26.94
N LYS A 2 -33.40 -49.98 -25.66
CA LYS A 2 -34.45 -49.48 -24.75
C LYS A 2 -34.26 -47.97 -24.53
N PRO A 3 -35.31 -47.13 -24.64
CA PRO A 3 -35.20 -45.66 -24.55
C PRO A 3 -34.78 -45.14 -23.18
N THR A 4 -34.75 -46.00 -22.16
CA THR A 4 -34.40 -45.66 -20.79
C THR A 4 -32.93 -45.21 -20.61
N HIS A 5 -31.98 -45.67 -21.41
CA HIS A 5 -30.57 -45.31 -21.29
C HIS A 5 -30.26 -43.93 -21.87
N LEU A 6 -31.07 -43.44 -22.82
CA LEU A 6 -30.89 -42.10 -23.40
C LEU A 6 -31.34 -41.01 -22.42
N LEU A 7 -32.42 -41.28 -21.66
CA LEU A 7 -32.97 -40.33 -20.69
C LEU A 7 -32.04 -40.15 -19.48
N THR A 8 -31.38 -41.23 -19.01
CA THR A 8 -30.45 -41.20 -17.89
C THR A 8 -29.17 -40.43 -18.25
N GLY A 9 -28.66 -40.60 -19.48
CA GLY A 9 -27.50 -39.86 -19.96
C GLY A 9 -27.75 -38.34 -20.05
N LEU A 10 -28.96 -37.96 -20.52
CA LEU A 10 -29.35 -36.55 -20.63
C LEU A 10 -29.49 -35.86 -19.26
N LEU A 11 -30.05 -36.56 -18.26
CA LEU A 11 -30.19 -36.05 -16.88
C LEU A 11 -28.81 -35.85 -16.18
N VAL A 12 -27.85 -36.75 -16.40
CA VAL A 12 -26.50 -36.63 -15.85
C VAL A 12 -25.75 -35.47 -16.51
N CYS A 13 -25.89 -35.27 -17.82
CA CYS A 13 -25.27 -34.08 -18.47
C CYS A 13 -25.89 -32.78 -18.03
N LEU A 14 -27.21 -32.70 -17.83
CA LEU A 14 -27.89 -31.48 -17.32
C LEU A 14 -27.50 -31.16 -15.88
N SER A 15 -27.33 -32.18 -15.02
CA SER A 15 -26.85 -31.95 -13.65
C SER A 15 -25.37 -31.50 -13.60
N TYR A 16 -24.53 -31.99 -14.50
CA TYR A 16 -23.15 -31.52 -14.65
C TYR A 16 -23.10 -30.05 -15.12
N PHE A 17 -23.93 -29.68 -16.11
CA PHE A 17 -24.03 -28.30 -16.60
C PHE A 17 -24.60 -27.35 -15.54
N ALA A 18 -25.58 -27.75 -14.73
CA ALA A 18 -26.13 -26.96 -13.64
C ALA A 18 -25.14 -26.77 -12.50
N CYS A 19 -24.30 -27.78 -12.19
CA CYS A 19 -23.20 -27.62 -11.21
C CYS A 19 -22.09 -26.69 -11.68
N THR A 20 -21.76 -26.66 -12.96
CA THR A 20 -20.69 -25.79 -13.48
C THR A 20 -21.12 -24.32 -13.58
N GLN A 21 -22.42 -24.02 -13.73
CA GLN A 21 -22.92 -22.65 -13.76
C GLN A 21 -23.02 -21.99 -12.38
N ASN A 22 -23.08 -22.76 -11.30
CA ASN A 22 -23.12 -22.22 -9.93
C ASN A 22 -21.73 -22.02 -9.28
N CYS A 23 -20.64 -22.44 -9.90
CA CYS A 23 -19.29 -22.06 -9.53
C CYS A 23 -18.94 -20.66 -10.11
N ARG A 24 -19.74 -19.63 -9.84
CA ARG A 24 -19.21 -18.26 -9.84
C ARG A 24 -18.16 -18.25 -8.74
N ALA A 25 -16.90 -18.21 -9.12
CA ALA A 25 -15.82 -18.01 -8.17
C ALA A 25 -16.19 -16.78 -7.32
N GLN A 26 -16.50 -17.01 -6.05
CA GLN A 26 -16.85 -15.92 -5.14
C GLN A 26 -15.64 -14.99 -5.11
N THR A 27 -15.83 -13.78 -5.64
CA THR A 27 -14.75 -12.80 -5.69
C THR A 27 -14.32 -12.51 -4.26
N SER A 28 -13.03 -12.73 -3.94
CA SER A 28 -12.52 -12.49 -2.60
C SER A 28 -12.70 -11.03 -2.20
N LYS A 29 -13.14 -10.80 -0.97
CA LYS A 29 -13.44 -9.48 -0.42
C LYS A 29 -12.24 -8.94 0.35
N ILE A 30 -11.80 -7.77 -0.02
CA ILE A 30 -10.67 -7.08 0.62
C ILE A 30 -11.17 -5.82 1.34
N ALA A 31 -10.82 -5.67 2.62
CA ALA A 31 -10.93 -4.41 3.32
C ALA A 31 -9.59 -3.67 3.31
N ILE A 32 -9.60 -2.37 3.07
CA ILE A 32 -8.46 -1.46 3.26
C ILE A 32 -8.75 -0.61 4.49
N VAL A 33 -7.83 -0.56 5.44
CA VAL A 33 -7.89 0.28 6.64
C VAL A 33 -6.61 1.09 6.78
N SER A 34 -6.74 2.37 7.10
CA SER A 34 -5.60 3.29 7.16
C SER A 34 -5.48 3.89 8.56
N ILE A 35 -4.28 3.77 9.14
CA ILE A 35 -3.96 4.21 10.50
C ILE A 35 -2.58 4.89 10.58
N ALA A 36 -1.93 5.09 9.43
CA ALA A 36 -0.61 5.68 9.36
C ALA A 36 -0.61 7.17 9.74
N ASP A 37 0.46 7.61 10.38
CA ASP A 37 0.79 9.02 10.51
C ASP A 37 1.33 9.54 9.17
N THR A 38 0.83 10.69 8.75
CA THR A 38 1.11 11.28 7.42
C THR A 38 2.01 12.50 7.48
N THR A 39 2.77 12.69 8.55
CA THR A 39 3.73 13.79 8.67
C THR A 39 4.77 13.73 7.55
N PHE A 40 4.88 14.79 6.76
CA PHE A 40 5.84 14.92 5.67
C PHE A 40 6.91 15.95 6.02
N ILE A 41 8.19 15.53 5.96
CA ILE A 41 9.31 16.36 6.37
C ILE A 41 10.42 16.40 5.32
N HIS A 42 11.21 17.47 5.36
CA HIS A 42 12.54 17.52 4.74
C HIS A 42 13.58 17.39 5.84
N GLN A 43 14.32 16.30 5.83
CA GLN A 43 15.45 16.08 6.73
C GLN A 43 16.75 16.25 5.95
N HIS A 44 17.59 17.17 6.39
CA HIS A 44 18.94 17.35 5.84
C HIS A 44 19.99 16.82 6.80
N LEU A 45 20.90 16.01 6.28
CA LEU A 45 22.08 15.52 6.98
C LEU A 45 23.32 16.22 6.39
N GLY A 46 23.80 17.21 7.08
CA GLY A 46 25.01 17.95 6.73
C GLY A 46 26.30 17.20 7.09
N LEU A 47 27.43 17.82 6.82
CA LEU A 47 28.74 17.30 7.19
C LEU A 47 29.01 17.33 8.68
N THR A 48 28.36 18.27 9.39
CA THR A 48 28.46 18.44 10.85
C THR A 48 27.06 18.43 11.46
N ALA A 49 26.96 18.14 12.74
CA ALA A 49 25.70 18.21 13.48
C ALA A 49 25.01 19.57 13.40
N PHE A 50 25.77 20.64 13.30
CA PHE A 50 25.28 22.04 13.24
C PHE A 50 24.59 22.35 11.88
N THR A 51 24.87 21.60 10.84
CA THR A 51 24.27 21.79 9.52
C THR A 51 23.06 20.88 9.30
N ASN A 52 22.73 20.02 10.26
CA ASN A 52 21.53 19.18 10.20
C ASN A 52 20.28 20.02 10.50
N PHE A 53 19.20 19.74 9.80
CA PHE A 53 17.91 20.33 10.10
C PHE A 53 16.76 19.37 9.73
N VAL A 54 15.58 19.70 10.26
CA VAL A 54 14.33 19.04 9.89
C VAL A 54 13.26 20.12 9.79
N ASP A 55 12.65 20.20 8.61
CA ASP A 55 11.55 21.12 8.33
C ASP A 55 10.30 20.31 7.98
N THR A 56 9.15 20.71 8.51
CA THR A 56 7.87 20.13 8.09
C THR A 56 7.45 20.76 6.78
N LEU A 57 7.06 19.91 5.82
CA LEU A 57 6.54 20.32 4.52
C LEU A 57 5.07 19.96 4.42
N HIS A 58 4.31 20.80 3.71
CA HIS A 58 2.90 20.57 3.47
C HIS A 58 2.69 20.05 2.05
N LEU A 59 2.26 18.77 1.94
CA LEU A 59 1.87 18.20 0.67
C LEU A 59 0.55 18.82 0.19
N ASN A 60 0.40 18.96 -1.11
CA ASN A 60 -0.85 19.36 -1.76
C ASN A 60 -1.76 18.17 -2.07
N PHE A 61 -1.51 17.01 -1.46
CA PHE A 61 -2.30 15.78 -1.60
C PHE A 61 -2.19 14.91 -0.33
N SER A 62 -3.16 14.04 -0.13
CA SER A 62 -3.15 13.03 0.93
C SER A 62 -2.33 11.82 0.49
N MET A 63 -1.36 11.41 1.30
CA MET A 63 -0.59 10.19 1.08
C MET A 63 -1.47 8.94 1.17
N ILE A 64 -2.37 8.91 2.13
CA ILE A 64 -3.29 7.79 2.35
C ILE A 64 -4.23 7.65 1.16
N ASP A 65 -4.93 8.72 0.76
CA ASP A 65 -5.86 8.67 -0.37
C ASP A 65 -5.14 8.22 -1.66
N ARG A 66 -3.87 8.64 -1.83
CA ARG A 66 -3.07 8.19 -2.96
C ARG A 66 -2.82 6.69 -2.93
N MET A 67 -2.41 6.14 -1.78
CA MET A 67 -2.14 4.71 -1.62
C MET A 67 -3.43 3.88 -1.74
N GLU A 68 -4.52 4.33 -1.13
CA GLU A 68 -5.84 3.69 -1.25
C GLU A 68 -6.30 3.65 -2.71
N LYS A 69 -6.22 4.80 -3.42
CA LYS A 69 -6.56 4.86 -4.84
C LYS A 69 -5.72 3.92 -5.69
N THR A 70 -4.41 3.83 -5.41
CA THR A 70 -3.51 2.93 -6.13
C THR A 70 -3.85 1.47 -5.84
N LEU A 71 -4.16 1.11 -4.58
CA LEU A 71 -4.64 -0.22 -4.22
C LEU A 71 -5.94 -0.58 -4.97
N HIS A 72 -6.93 0.31 -4.99
CA HIS A 72 -8.17 0.11 -5.76
C HIS A 72 -7.88 -0.14 -7.24
N THR A 73 -7.08 0.72 -7.87
CA THR A 73 -6.76 0.60 -9.30
C THR A 73 -6.27 -0.80 -9.69
N TYR A 74 -5.45 -1.41 -8.84
CA TYR A 74 -4.89 -2.73 -9.13
C TYR A 74 -5.75 -3.89 -8.64
N LEU A 75 -6.49 -3.73 -7.54
CA LEU A 75 -7.26 -4.83 -6.93
C LEU A 75 -8.67 -4.98 -7.51
N ASP A 76 -9.37 -3.90 -7.84
CA ASP A 76 -10.76 -3.94 -8.34
C ASP A 76 -11.03 -4.91 -9.50
N PRO A 77 -10.10 -5.13 -10.45
CA PRO A 77 -10.33 -6.11 -11.52
C PRO A 77 -10.48 -7.56 -11.06
N GLY A 78 -10.02 -7.89 -9.83
CA GLY A 78 -10.00 -9.27 -9.33
C GLY A 78 -10.64 -9.49 -7.97
N TYR A 79 -10.99 -8.40 -7.25
CA TYR A 79 -11.46 -8.44 -5.88
C TYR A 79 -12.62 -7.45 -5.67
N THR A 80 -13.45 -7.71 -4.65
CA THR A 80 -14.37 -6.69 -4.14
C THR A 80 -13.65 -5.90 -3.06
N VAL A 81 -13.29 -4.65 -3.34
CA VAL A 81 -12.48 -3.81 -2.45
C VAL A 81 -13.36 -2.80 -1.72
N THR A 82 -13.13 -2.62 -0.41
CA THR A 82 -13.86 -1.66 0.42
C THR A 82 -12.89 -0.93 1.35
N VAL A 83 -12.90 0.40 1.35
CA VAL A 83 -12.20 1.19 2.38
C VAL A 83 -13.06 1.23 3.63
N VAL A 84 -12.49 0.86 4.77
CA VAL A 84 -13.20 0.73 6.04
C VAL A 84 -12.56 1.63 7.09
N GLN A 85 -13.38 2.42 7.77
CA GLN A 85 -12.93 3.17 8.94
C GLN A 85 -12.93 2.28 10.18
N LEU A 86 -11.79 2.25 10.88
CA LEU A 86 -11.69 1.54 12.13
C LEU A 86 -12.49 2.24 13.24
N PRO A 87 -13.08 1.48 14.17
CA PRO A 87 -13.75 2.05 15.32
C PRO A 87 -12.80 2.91 16.17
N ASP A 88 -13.34 3.97 16.75
CA ASP A 88 -12.60 4.87 17.66
C ASP A 88 -11.85 4.13 18.78
N SER A 89 -12.43 3.02 19.27
CA SER A 89 -11.79 2.17 20.29
C SER A 89 -10.48 1.52 19.86
N VAL A 90 -10.24 1.43 18.53
CA VAL A 90 -8.98 0.95 17.96
C VAL A 90 -8.07 2.14 17.68
N LEU A 91 -8.60 3.24 17.11
CA LEU A 91 -7.84 4.43 16.72
C LEU A 91 -7.30 5.21 17.92
N LYS A 92 -8.07 5.32 19.02
CA LYS A 92 -7.70 6.07 20.24
C LYS A 92 -6.66 5.38 21.13
N VAL A 93 -6.17 4.21 20.76
CA VAL A 93 -5.04 3.61 21.47
C VAL A 93 -3.80 4.44 21.17
N LYS A 94 -3.41 5.28 22.14
CA LYS A 94 -2.20 6.10 22.03
C LYS A 94 -1.02 5.21 21.63
N ASN A 95 -0.27 5.66 20.62
CA ASN A 95 1.04 5.13 20.32
C ASN A 95 1.95 5.45 21.52
N GLY A 96 1.91 4.62 22.55
CA GLY A 96 2.89 4.63 23.62
C GLY A 96 4.08 3.78 23.22
N PHE A 97 5.12 3.75 24.05
CA PHE A 97 6.34 2.94 23.89
C PHE A 97 6.09 1.44 23.60
N PHE A 98 4.83 1.00 23.64
CA PHE A 98 4.34 -0.34 23.35
C PHE A 98 3.31 -0.31 22.22
N SER A 99 3.78 -0.27 20.98
CA SER A 99 2.95 -0.51 19.77
C SER A 99 2.16 -1.84 19.83
N ALA A 100 2.55 -2.75 20.69
CA ALA A 100 1.92 -4.06 20.90
C ALA A 100 0.41 -3.97 21.24
N ALA A 101 -0.03 -2.98 22.01
CA ALA A 101 -1.45 -2.83 22.39
C ALA A 101 -2.33 -2.45 21.18
N ARG A 102 -1.85 -1.53 20.31
CA ARG A 102 -2.54 -1.12 19.08
C ARG A 102 -2.60 -2.28 18.10
N THR A 103 -1.46 -2.93 17.86
CA THR A 103 -1.37 -4.11 16.99
C THR A 103 -2.30 -5.23 17.46
N LYS A 104 -2.40 -5.49 18.77
CA LYS A 104 -3.32 -6.48 19.35
C LYS A 104 -4.78 -6.13 19.04
N LYS A 105 -5.19 -4.87 19.19
CA LYS A 105 -6.57 -4.43 18.89
C LYS A 105 -6.89 -4.52 17.41
N ILE A 106 -5.96 -4.14 16.54
CA ILE A 106 -6.10 -4.27 15.09
C ILE A 106 -6.28 -5.75 14.72
N LYS A 107 -5.40 -6.63 15.20
CA LYS A 107 -5.51 -8.08 14.95
C LYS A 107 -6.83 -8.65 15.48
N GLN A 108 -7.32 -8.20 16.64
CA GLN A 108 -8.62 -8.60 17.14
C GLN A 108 -9.77 -8.13 16.24
N TRP A 109 -9.72 -6.89 15.74
CA TRP A 109 -10.70 -6.38 14.78
C TRP A 109 -10.67 -7.20 13.49
N ILE A 110 -9.48 -7.47 12.93
CA ILE A 110 -9.32 -8.32 11.74
C ILE A 110 -9.96 -9.69 11.95
N LYS A 111 -9.72 -10.33 13.11
CA LYS A 111 -10.30 -11.61 13.45
C LYS A 111 -11.85 -11.57 13.49
N ASN A 112 -12.39 -10.49 14.00
CA ASN A 112 -13.85 -10.31 14.06
C ASN A 112 -14.48 -10.00 12.70
N SER A 113 -13.68 -9.60 11.70
CA SER A 113 -14.14 -9.28 10.35
C SER A 113 -14.15 -10.48 9.39
N LYS A 114 -13.80 -11.69 9.86
CA LYS A 114 -13.60 -12.90 9.03
C LYS A 114 -14.83 -13.33 8.20
N ASP A 115 -16.04 -13.02 8.69
CA ASP A 115 -17.28 -13.38 8.01
C ASP A 115 -17.70 -12.36 6.93
N VAL A 116 -16.98 -11.22 6.89
CA VAL A 116 -17.25 -10.10 5.95
C VAL A 116 -16.15 -9.98 4.90
N TYR A 117 -14.89 -10.13 5.31
CA TYR A 117 -13.71 -9.97 4.46
C TYR A 117 -12.79 -11.18 4.52
N ASP A 118 -12.18 -11.54 3.39
CA ASP A 118 -11.19 -12.62 3.30
C ASP A 118 -9.80 -12.12 3.64
N ILE A 119 -9.52 -10.86 3.25
CA ILE A 119 -8.23 -10.20 3.44
C ILE A 119 -8.45 -8.80 3.99
N VAL A 120 -7.59 -8.37 4.89
CA VAL A 120 -7.51 -6.97 5.35
C VAL A 120 -6.13 -6.44 5.02
N ILE A 121 -6.08 -5.33 4.28
CA ILE A 121 -4.86 -4.55 4.04
C ILE A 121 -4.85 -3.38 5.02
N VAL A 122 -3.81 -3.30 5.83
CA VAL A 122 -3.60 -2.21 6.80
C VAL A 122 -2.52 -1.29 6.26
N ILE A 123 -2.84 -0.01 6.07
CA ILE A 123 -1.86 1.04 5.78
C ILE A 123 -1.42 1.63 7.13
N ASP A 124 -0.18 1.37 7.53
CA ASP A 124 0.38 1.82 8.82
C ASP A 124 1.85 2.22 8.67
N ASN A 125 2.38 2.88 9.69
CA ASN A 125 3.80 3.15 9.75
C ASN A 125 4.55 1.90 10.21
N MET A 126 5.58 1.55 9.47
CA MET A 126 6.50 0.46 9.83
C MET A 126 7.51 0.94 10.86
N GLY A 127 7.95 0.02 11.71
CA GLY A 127 9.10 0.25 12.57
C GLY A 127 10.37 0.38 11.74
N LEU A 128 11.26 1.29 12.14
CA LEU A 128 12.59 1.43 11.54
C LEU A 128 13.57 0.48 12.22
N SER A 129 14.38 -0.19 11.41
CA SER A 129 15.50 -1.01 11.90
C SER A 129 16.67 -0.11 12.34
N GLU A 130 17.66 -0.70 13.03
CA GLU A 130 18.86 0.04 13.45
C GLU A 130 19.62 0.67 12.29
N ASN A 131 19.60 0.05 11.11
CA ASN A 131 20.27 0.56 9.91
C ASN A 131 19.54 1.77 9.30
N GLU A 132 18.29 2.02 9.72
CA GLU A 132 17.42 3.09 9.23
C GLU A 132 17.31 4.26 10.20
N ARG A 133 18.15 4.31 11.24
CA ARG A 133 18.14 5.35 12.29
C ARG A 133 18.33 6.78 11.77
N LEU A 134 18.78 6.94 10.53
CA LEU A 134 18.89 8.27 9.90
C LEU A 134 17.52 8.86 9.55
N MET A 135 16.47 8.04 9.49
CA MET A 135 15.10 8.49 9.23
C MET A 135 14.34 8.66 10.54
N ARG A 136 13.40 9.58 10.56
CA ARG A 136 12.49 9.71 11.70
C ARG A 136 11.36 8.70 11.60
N SER A 137 11.08 8.01 12.70
CA SER A 137 9.92 7.12 12.80
C SER A 137 8.61 7.89 12.58
N ASN A 138 7.64 7.21 12.00
CA ASN A 138 6.30 7.74 11.72
C ASN A 138 6.29 8.99 10.83
N THR A 139 7.27 9.12 9.94
CA THR A 139 7.32 10.21 8.98
C THR A 139 7.59 9.72 7.57
N SER A 140 7.27 10.56 6.61
CA SER A 140 7.63 10.41 5.20
C SER A 140 8.28 11.69 4.71
N GLY A 141 8.99 11.67 3.60
CA GLY A 141 9.52 12.92 3.11
C GLY A 141 10.74 12.85 2.23
N LEU A 142 11.54 13.90 2.37
CA LEU A 142 12.78 14.12 1.66
C LEU A 142 13.94 13.95 2.62
N LEU A 143 14.89 13.10 2.26
CA LEU A 143 16.16 12.97 2.93
C LEU A 143 17.24 13.53 2.01
N SER A 144 17.84 14.64 2.38
CA SER A 144 18.96 15.23 1.63
C SER A 144 20.27 15.06 2.38
N ARG A 145 21.33 14.79 1.62
CA ARG A 145 22.69 14.64 2.15
C ARG A 145 23.68 15.15 1.10
N MET A 146 24.59 16.05 1.51
CA MET A 146 25.57 16.67 0.61
C MET A 146 24.90 17.28 -0.64
N SER A 147 24.99 16.61 -1.79
CA SER A 147 24.48 17.08 -3.09
C SER A 147 23.30 16.31 -3.62
N TYR A 148 22.82 15.31 -2.91
CA TYR A 148 21.70 14.47 -3.38
C TYR A 148 20.53 14.45 -2.41
N ILE A 149 19.37 14.14 -2.95
CA ILE A 149 18.10 14.03 -2.24
C ILE A 149 17.44 12.71 -2.57
N SER A 150 16.73 12.17 -1.61
CA SER A 150 15.99 10.91 -1.76
C SER A 150 14.59 11.05 -1.18
N TYR A 151 13.64 10.34 -1.74
CA TYR A 151 12.34 10.09 -1.11
C TYR A 151 12.49 9.00 -0.08
N TYR A 152 11.75 9.11 1.01
CA TYR A 152 11.55 8.02 1.96
C TYR A 152 10.12 8.03 2.51
N SER A 153 9.64 6.88 2.96
CA SER A 153 8.37 6.78 3.67
C SER A 153 8.38 5.61 4.64
N THR A 154 7.96 5.87 5.86
CA THR A 154 7.69 4.81 6.83
C THR A 154 6.30 4.21 6.67
N ILE A 155 5.40 4.82 5.86
CA ILE A 155 4.10 4.27 5.58
C ILE A 155 4.26 3.03 4.70
N SER A 156 3.60 1.94 5.08
CA SER A 156 3.62 0.66 4.38
C SER A 156 2.26 -0.02 4.42
N CYS A 157 2.07 -1.02 3.56
CA CYS A 157 0.90 -1.87 3.56
C CYS A 157 1.23 -3.21 4.21
N PHE A 158 0.31 -3.75 5.00
CA PHE A 158 0.39 -5.06 5.62
C PHE A 158 -0.90 -5.82 5.31
N ALA A 159 -0.81 -7.01 4.76
CA ALA A 159 -1.99 -7.82 4.43
C ALA A 159 -2.13 -9.01 5.37
N TYR A 160 -3.35 -9.25 5.83
CA TYR A 160 -3.68 -10.35 6.72
C TYR A 160 -4.85 -11.16 6.16
N ARG A 161 -4.72 -12.48 6.15
CA ARG A 161 -5.89 -13.36 5.97
C ARG A 161 -6.72 -13.35 7.24
N THR A 162 -8.01 -13.07 7.12
CA THR A 162 -8.90 -12.97 8.28
C THR A 162 -9.17 -14.31 8.94
N SER A 163 -9.13 -15.41 8.18
CA SER A 163 -9.43 -16.77 8.66
C SER A 163 -8.44 -17.28 9.71
N ASN A 164 -7.17 -16.90 9.63
CA ASN A 164 -6.11 -17.42 10.51
C ASN A 164 -5.15 -16.34 11.02
N LEU A 165 -5.40 -15.06 10.73
CA LEU A 165 -4.54 -13.92 11.04
C LEU A 165 -3.11 -14.05 10.49
N LYS A 166 -2.91 -14.91 9.48
CA LYS A 166 -1.62 -15.02 8.82
C LYS A 166 -1.35 -13.73 8.06
N GLU A 167 -0.27 -13.06 8.41
CA GLU A 167 0.29 -11.98 7.61
C GLU A 167 0.79 -12.56 6.29
N LEU A 168 0.37 -11.98 5.17
CA LEU A 168 0.92 -12.32 3.88
C LEU A 168 2.33 -11.73 3.87
N GLU A 169 3.33 -12.58 3.69
CA GLU A 169 4.73 -12.20 3.81
C GLU A 169 5.04 -10.98 2.95
N TYR A 170 5.45 -9.93 3.62
CA TYR A 170 5.93 -8.72 2.99
C TYR A 170 7.28 -8.33 3.58
N TYR A 171 8.31 -8.43 2.78
CA TYR A 171 9.66 -8.06 3.16
C TYR A 171 10.01 -6.69 2.59
N ASN A 172 9.98 -5.66 3.42
CA ASN A 172 10.05 -4.25 2.97
C ASN A 172 11.49 -3.71 2.81
N GLN A 173 12.51 -4.54 2.63
CA GLN A 173 13.91 -4.06 2.68
C GLN A 173 14.39 -3.26 1.46
N GLY A 174 13.68 -3.24 0.34
CA GLY A 174 14.26 -2.68 -0.90
C GLY A 174 13.88 -1.26 -1.27
N GLN A 175 12.86 -0.64 -0.67
CA GLN A 175 12.28 0.59 -1.23
C GLN A 175 11.99 1.72 -0.22
N LEU A 176 12.57 1.65 0.99
CA LEU A 176 12.38 2.70 1.99
C LEU A 176 12.95 4.04 1.55
N VAL A 177 14.05 4.01 0.81
CA VAL A 177 14.73 5.22 0.32
C VAL A 177 14.93 5.10 -1.19
N LYS A 178 14.45 6.09 -1.94
CA LYS A 178 14.62 6.16 -3.41
C LYS A 178 15.28 7.46 -3.80
N PRO A 179 16.49 7.43 -4.41
CA PRO A 179 17.15 8.64 -4.89
C PRO A 179 16.30 9.39 -5.91
N VAL A 180 16.29 10.71 -5.81
CA VAL A 180 15.69 11.59 -6.82
C VAL A 180 16.73 11.81 -7.91
N LYS A 181 16.49 11.24 -9.08
CA LYS A 181 17.40 11.36 -10.23
C LYS A 181 17.32 12.77 -10.82
N ASN A 182 18.45 13.27 -11.31
CA ASN A 182 18.55 14.54 -12.05
C ASN A 182 18.03 15.76 -11.27
N PHE A 183 18.09 15.73 -9.94
CA PHE A 183 17.69 16.85 -9.11
C PHE A 183 18.91 17.49 -8.46
N LYS A 184 19.11 18.77 -8.75
CA LYS A 184 20.19 19.57 -8.12
C LYS A 184 19.64 20.28 -6.88
N LEU A 185 20.19 19.97 -5.71
CA LEU A 185 19.85 20.68 -4.48
C LEU A 185 20.24 22.16 -4.60
N PRO A 186 19.40 23.10 -4.13
CA PRO A 186 19.77 24.50 -4.04
C PRO A 186 20.92 24.69 -3.05
N GLU A 187 21.68 25.79 -3.18
CA GLU A 187 22.75 26.14 -2.21
C GLU A 187 22.18 26.26 -0.80
N ASN A 188 21.13 27.05 -0.64
CA ASN A 188 20.33 27.01 0.58
C ASN A 188 19.38 25.82 0.53
N LYS A 189 19.73 24.75 1.26
CA LYS A 189 19.00 23.47 1.30
C LYS A 189 17.56 23.57 1.80
N ARG A 190 17.16 24.71 2.37
CA ARG A 190 15.78 24.99 2.80
C ARG A 190 14.94 25.71 1.76
N SER A 191 15.56 26.26 0.72
CA SER A 191 14.89 27.13 -0.25
C SER A 191 14.60 26.38 -1.55
N PHE A 192 13.46 25.71 -1.61
CA PHE A 192 12.95 25.14 -2.85
C PHE A 192 12.06 26.14 -3.57
N THR A 193 12.25 26.28 -4.88
CA THR A 193 11.29 27.04 -5.70
C THR A 193 9.96 26.28 -5.87
N PRO A 194 8.85 26.93 -6.22
CA PRO A 194 7.59 26.24 -6.48
C PRO A 194 7.71 25.13 -7.53
N GLU A 195 8.53 25.31 -8.56
CA GLU A 195 8.78 24.31 -9.61
C GLU A 195 9.52 23.09 -9.05
N MET A 196 10.54 23.32 -8.20
CA MET A 196 11.25 22.25 -7.51
C MET A 196 10.31 21.45 -6.59
N ILE A 197 9.46 22.14 -5.83
CA ILE A 197 8.46 21.53 -4.96
C ILE A 197 7.51 20.66 -5.77
N ASN A 198 6.96 21.18 -6.88
CA ASN A 198 6.06 20.43 -7.74
C ASN A 198 6.73 19.18 -8.33
N LEU A 199 7.98 19.29 -8.77
CA LEU A 199 8.75 18.15 -9.26
C LEU A 199 8.94 17.09 -8.17
N LEU A 200 9.31 17.52 -6.94
CA LEU A 200 9.51 16.63 -5.80
C LEU A 200 8.20 15.95 -5.38
N TYR A 201 7.08 16.69 -5.34
CA TYR A 201 5.79 16.12 -4.96
C TYR A 201 5.27 15.11 -5.99
N ASN A 202 5.41 15.40 -7.28
CA ASN A 202 5.03 14.47 -8.34
C ASN A 202 5.91 13.20 -8.32
N GLY A 203 7.21 13.37 -8.10
CA GLY A 203 8.11 12.23 -7.93
C GLY A 203 7.79 11.41 -6.68
N PHE A 204 7.35 12.06 -5.59
CA PHE A 204 6.94 11.37 -4.36
C PHE A 204 5.63 10.58 -4.55
N LYS A 205 4.64 11.10 -5.32
CA LYS A 205 3.46 10.34 -5.72
C LYS A 205 3.84 9.04 -6.43
N ASN A 206 4.71 9.14 -7.43
CA ASN A 206 5.20 7.96 -8.17
C ASN A 206 6.00 6.99 -7.28
N TYR A 207 6.68 7.51 -6.26
CA TYR A 207 7.36 6.69 -5.28
C TYR A 207 6.38 5.91 -4.41
N LEU A 208 5.29 6.53 -3.94
CA LEU A 208 4.23 5.86 -3.18
C LEU A 208 3.54 4.78 -4.02
N ASP A 209 3.19 5.08 -5.27
CA ASP A 209 2.59 4.11 -6.19
C ASP A 209 3.49 2.88 -6.36
N GLY A 210 4.78 3.09 -6.61
CA GLY A 210 5.74 2.00 -6.74
C GLY A 210 5.89 1.16 -5.47
N ARG A 211 5.65 1.73 -4.28
CA ARG A 211 5.62 0.96 -3.03
C ARG A 211 4.39 0.07 -2.93
N VAL A 212 3.22 0.58 -3.32
CA VAL A 212 1.99 -0.21 -3.38
C VAL A 212 2.12 -1.36 -4.39
N GLU A 213 2.63 -1.09 -5.57
CA GLU A 213 2.88 -2.10 -6.60
C GLU A 213 3.83 -3.20 -6.10
N TYR A 214 4.93 -2.81 -5.47
CA TYR A 214 5.87 -3.75 -4.87
C TYR A 214 5.20 -4.62 -3.79
N PHE A 215 4.39 -4.00 -2.92
CA PHE A 215 3.61 -4.73 -1.92
C PHE A 215 2.68 -5.77 -2.56
N LEU A 216 1.88 -5.37 -3.57
CA LEU A 216 0.93 -6.25 -4.25
C LEU A 216 1.62 -7.45 -4.90
N THR A 217 2.78 -7.21 -5.53
CA THR A 217 3.59 -8.27 -6.15
C THR A 217 4.17 -9.23 -5.11
N LYS A 218 4.73 -8.70 -4.02
CA LYS A 218 5.40 -9.50 -2.99
C LYS A 218 4.44 -10.30 -2.12
N THR A 219 3.22 -9.82 -1.95
CA THR A 219 2.14 -10.57 -1.28
C THR A 219 1.42 -11.54 -2.21
N TYR A 220 1.79 -11.58 -3.48
CA TYR A 220 1.13 -12.38 -4.53
C TYR A 220 -0.37 -12.10 -4.66
N LEU A 221 -0.81 -10.93 -4.22
CA LEU A 221 -2.19 -10.48 -4.44
C LEU A 221 -2.43 -10.21 -5.92
N ILE A 222 -1.42 -9.62 -6.58
CA ILE A 222 -1.45 -9.37 -8.04
C ILE A 222 -0.11 -9.79 -8.63
N PRO A 223 -0.07 -10.59 -9.69
CA PRO A 223 1.15 -10.90 -10.41
C PRO A 223 1.68 -9.70 -11.18
N GLN A 224 3.01 -9.66 -11.40
CA GLN A 224 3.70 -8.51 -12.00
C GLN A 224 3.20 -8.17 -13.41
N ASP A 225 2.93 -9.20 -14.22
CA ASP A 225 2.42 -9.03 -15.59
C ASP A 225 1.09 -8.29 -15.65
N LYS A 226 0.20 -8.52 -14.68
CA LYS A 226 -1.06 -7.75 -14.56
C LYS A 226 -0.83 -6.30 -14.15
N ILE A 227 0.12 -6.02 -13.28
CA ILE A 227 0.50 -4.64 -12.93
C ILE A 227 1.00 -3.91 -14.17
N ASP A 228 1.87 -4.56 -14.96
CA ASP A 228 2.43 -3.99 -16.17
C ASP A 228 1.36 -3.75 -17.25
N ALA A 229 0.38 -4.65 -17.38
CA ALA A 229 -0.76 -4.49 -18.29
C ALA A 229 -1.61 -3.26 -17.92
N ILE A 230 -2.01 -3.10 -16.64
CA ILE A 230 -2.79 -1.96 -16.18
C ILE A 230 -2.04 -0.62 -16.41
N LYS A 231 -0.71 -0.62 -16.22
CA LYS A 231 0.12 0.54 -16.54
C LYS A 231 0.14 0.87 -18.03
N GLY A 232 0.25 -0.15 -18.88
CA GLY A 232 0.25 0.00 -20.33
C GLY A 232 -1.04 0.64 -20.82
N GLU A 233 -2.19 0.18 -20.35
CA GLU A 233 -3.50 0.75 -20.68
C GLU A 233 -3.65 2.21 -20.25
N SER A 234 -3.11 2.57 -19.08
CA SER A 234 -3.17 3.94 -18.55
C SER A 234 -2.33 4.94 -19.35
N VAL A 235 -1.32 4.48 -20.08
CA VAL A 235 -0.47 5.33 -20.95
C VAL A 235 -1.13 5.58 -22.29
N VAL A 236 -1.79 4.57 -22.87
CA VAL A 236 -2.48 4.68 -24.18
C VAL A 236 -3.70 5.60 -24.09
N GLY A 237 -4.48 5.53 -23.00
CA GLY A 237 -5.67 6.37 -22.81
C GLY A 237 -5.41 7.86 -22.54
N LYS A 238 -4.14 8.32 -22.50
CA LYS A 238 -3.77 9.74 -22.32
C LYS A 238 -3.30 10.42 -23.61
N GLN A 239 -3.35 9.71 -24.75
CA GLN A 239 -2.95 10.25 -26.06
C GLN A 239 -4.15 10.61 -26.95
N GLU A 240 -5.36 10.52 -26.46
CA GLU A 240 -6.59 11.04 -27.07
C GLU A 240 -7.05 12.30 -26.32
#